data_5d1526e15cf07701fde694fc7b1ff0df
#
_entry.id   5d1526e15cf07701fde694fc7b1ff0df
#
_cell.length_a   1.000
_cell.length_b   1.000
_cell.length_c   1.000
_cell.angle_alpha   90.00
_cell.angle_beta   90.00
_cell.angle_gamma   90.00
#
_symmetry.space_group_name_H-M   'P 1'
#
loop_
_entity.id
_entity.type
_entity.pdbx_description
1 polymer ?
#
loop_
_entity_poly.entity_id
_entity_poly.type
_entity_poly.pdbx_seq_one_letter_code
_entity_poly.pdbx_strand_id
1 'polypeptide(L)'
;MNTSKTTPKDFFLWAGAMVALYLSVISFITLLFEYINYVFPDPSAYAGDPYSSAMRFAMASLIVLVPTTLILLRLIRGTIMADAGKAGIWVRRWVLQLTVFVMTVTILIDLITLVNYFLNGEVTTRFILKIVVVLLVAGFLFMHFLADLKGYWIKHPKKADLIGIASAAVALAAIVAGFFIVGSPSAARDTRLDVQRVNDLMSIQSQVVSFYQQKEELPGTLAELSDPLSYFTLPKDPKTGMDYTYEKTGTLAFKLCADFAREGKDMTGRGGYAGDMAVSYPYPGPDGAMENWKHGAGTACFDRTIDPERYPVFEKPLR
;
A
#
# COMPACT_ATOMS: atom_id res chain seq x y z
N MET A 1 33.28 -35.57 -18.60
CA MET A 1 33.21 -34.34 -17.86
C MET A 1 33.06 -34.71 -16.38
N ASN A 2 34.13 -34.51 -15.57
CA ASN A 2 34.05 -34.73 -14.12
C ASN A 2 33.08 -33.70 -13.55
N THR A 3 31.87 -34.10 -13.16
CA THR A 3 30.94 -33.27 -12.42
C THR A 3 31.43 -33.19 -10.98
N SER A 4 31.76 -32.00 -10.52
CA SER A 4 32.11 -31.76 -9.13
C SER A 4 30.94 -32.18 -8.22
N LYS A 5 31.25 -32.77 -7.04
CA LYS A 5 30.23 -33.17 -6.08
C LYS A 5 29.53 -31.93 -5.52
N THR A 6 28.18 -31.97 -5.48
CA THR A 6 27.36 -30.93 -4.85
C THR A 6 27.63 -30.91 -3.34
N THR A 7 27.99 -29.75 -2.80
CA THR A 7 28.17 -29.57 -1.36
C THR A 7 26.90 -28.96 -0.73
N PRO A 8 26.67 -29.13 0.59
CA PRO A 8 25.57 -28.44 1.27
C PRO A 8 25.62 -26.92 1.08
N LYS A 9 26.82 -26.33 1.00
CA LYS A 9 27.02 -24.91 0.70
C LYS A 9 26.45 -24.53 -0.66
N ASP A 10 26.69 -25.34 -1.70
CA ASP A 10 26.17 -25.07 -3.04
C ASP A 10 24.63 -25.11 -3.04
N PHE A 11 24.02 -26.08 -2.33
CA PHE A 11 22.58 -26.20 -2.22
C PHE A 11 21.96 -24.95 -1.57
N PHE A 12 22.40 -24.55 -0.38
CA PHE A 12 21.84 -23.40 0.32
C PHE A 12 22.10 -22.07 -0.41
N LEU A 13 23.24 -21.95 -1.08
CA LEU A 13 23.53 -20.76 -1.88
C LEU A 13 22.58 -20.61 -3.06
N TRP A 14 22.28 -21.67 -3.79
CA TRP A 14 21.31 -21.67 -4.89
C TRP A 14 19.88 -21.49 -4.38
N ALA A 15 19.49 -22.20 -3.33
CA ALA A 15 18.16 -22.05 -2.74
C ALA A 15 17.92 -20.61 -2.23
N GLY A 16 18.87 -20.05 -1.50
CA GLY A 16 18.79 -18.68 -1.01
C GLY A 16 18.72 -17.64 -2.13
N ALA A 17 19.51 -17.82 -3.20
CA ALA A 17 19.49 -16.93 -4.36
C ALA A 17 18.13 -16.95 -5.06
N MET A 18 17.51 -18.14 -5.20
CA MET A 18 16.20 -18.25 -5.85
C MET A 18 15.06 -17.68 -5.00
N VAL A 19 15.07 -17.95 -3.70
CA VAL A 19 14.09 -17.33 -2.79
C VAL A 19 14.19 -15.80 -2.85
N ALA A 20 15.40 -15.26 -2.75
CA ALA A 20 15.61 -13.82 -2.84
C ALA A 20 15.18 -13.25 -4.20
N LEU A 21 15.47 -13.96 -5.29
CA LEU A 21 15.04 -13.58 -6.65
C LEU A 21 13.51 -13.56 -6.76
N TYR A 22 12.83 -14.65 -6.39
CA TYR A 22 11.36 -14.72 -6.52
C TYR A 22 10.66 -13.67 -5.68
N LEU A 23 11.11 -13.46 -4.45
CA LEU A 23 10.56 -12.40 -3.61
C LEU A 23 10.85 -11.01 -4.19
N SER A 24 12.03 -10.78 -4.80
CA SER A 24 12.32 -9.53 -5.51
C SER A 24 11.38 -9.29 -6.69
N VAL A 25 11.12 -10.34 -7.48
CA VAL A 25 10.22 -10.27 -8.66
C VAL A 25 8.79 -9.98 -8.24
N ILE A 26 8.29 -10.69 -7.22
CA ILE A 26 6.94 -10.45 -6.68
C ILE A 26 6.83 -9.02 -6.17
N SER A 27 7.80 -8.55 -5.38
CA SER A 27 7.81 -7.18 -4.86
C SER A 27 7.90 -6.14 -5.98
N PHE A 28 8.66 -6.41 -7.05
CA PHE A 28 8.77 -5.52 -8.20
C PHE A 28 7.44 -5.41 -8.98
N ILE A 29 6.79 -6.53 -9.24
CA ILE A 29 5.46 -6.56 -9.89
C ILE A 29 4.43 -5.84 -9.02
N THR A 30 4.42 -6.11 -7.70
CA THR A 30 3.53 -5.44 -6.75
C THR A 30 3.74 -3.93 -6.78
N LEU A 31 4.99 -3.46 -6.77
CA LEU A 31 5.29 -2.03 -6.84
C LEU A 31 4.77 -1.38 -8.13
N LEU A 32 4.97 -2.03 -9.27
CA LEU A 32 4.45 -1.54 -10.56
C LEU A 32 2.92 -1.55 -10.61
N PHE A 33 2.27 -2.54 -9.98
CA PHE A 33 0.80 -2.59 -9.87
C PHE A 33 0.27 -1.43 -9.03
N GLU A 34 0.96 -1.08 -7.94
CA GLU A 34 0.60 0.08 -7.13
C GLU A 34 0.76 1.39 -7.91
N TYR A 35 1.78 1.52 -8.77
CA TYR A 35 1.91 2.68 -9.66
C TYR A 35 0.76 2.78 -10.68
N ILE A 36 0.37 1.64 -11.26
CA ILE A 36 -0.78 1.59 -12.16
C ILE A 36 -2.07 1.98 -11.41
N ASN A 37 -2.26 1.46 -10.19
CA ASN A 37 -3.39 1.81 -9.35
C ASN A 37 -3.43 3.29 -9.01
N TYR A 38 -2.28 3.91 -8.76
CA TYR A 38 -2.15 5.32 -8.45
C TYR A 38 -2.47 6.22 -9.65
N VAL A 39 -1.94 5.87 -10.84
CA VAL A 39 -2.14 6.68 -12.08
C VAL A 39 -3.53 6.47 -12.69
N PHE A 40 -4.08 5.26 -12.57
CA PHE A 40 -5.40 4.89 -13.09
C PHE A 40 -6.30 4.42 -11.94
N PRO A 41 -6.79 5.34 -11.08
CA PRO A 41 -7.67 4.97 -9.98
C PRO A 41 -8.98 4.42 -10.52
N ASP A 42 -9.48 3.34 -9.89
CA ASP A 42 -10.76 2.77 -10.20
C ASP A 42 -11.86 3.51 -9.41
N PRO A 43 -12.87 4.09 -10.09
CA PRO A 43 -13.95 4.77 -9.38
C PRO A 43 -14.78 3.86 -8.46
N SER A 44 -14.77 2.55 -8.73
CA SER A 44 -15.50 1.55 -7.94
C SER A 44 -14.66 0.92 -6.83
N ALA A 45 -13.33 1.01 -6.92
CA ALA A 45 -12.43 0.58 -5.85
C ALA A 45 -12.17 1.76 -4.90
N TYR A 46 -12.00 1.47 -3.62
CA TYR A 46 -11.42 2.44 -2.68
C TYR A 46 -10.16 3.02 -3.32
N ALA A 47 -10.12 4.34 -3.46
CA ALA A 47 -9.04 5.02 -4.17
C ALA A 47 -7.69 4.58 -3.61
N GLY A 48 -6.77 4.26 -4.54
CA GLY A 48 -5.44 3.78 -4.18
C GLY A 48 -4.76 4.75 -3.21
N ASP A 49 -4.65 4.34 -1.96
CA ASP A 49 -3.90 5.08 -0.96
C ASP A 49 -2.43 5.14 -1.41
N PRO A 50 -1.85 6.33 -1.72
CA PRO A 50 -0.44 6.46 -2.06
C PRO A 50 0.47 6.02 -0.91
N TYR A 51 -0.10 5.86 0.30
CA TYR A 51 0.57 5.32 1.47
C TYR A 51 0.23 3.85 1.72
N SER A 52 -0.26 3.12 0.71
CA SER A 52 -0.68 1.72 0.86
C SER A 52 0.42 0.88 1.53
N SER A 53 0.02 -0.02 2.39
CA SER A 53 0.94 -0.95 3.05
C SER A 53 1.67 -1.80 2.02
N ALA A 54 1.00 -2.16 0.93
CA ALA A 54 1.55 -2.94 -0.19
C ALA A 54 2.70 -2.21 -0.89
N MET A 55 2.53 -0.92 -1.24
CA MET A 55 3.58 -0.12 -1.88
C MET A 55 4.81 0.00 -0.98
N ARG A 56 4.61 0.34 0.30
CA ARG A 56 5.72 0.47 1.27
C ARG A 56 6.45 -0.85 1.48
N PHE A 57 5.70 -1.95 1.63
CA PHE A 57 6.28 -3.27 1.80
C PHE A 57 7.08 -3.70 0.56
N ALA A 58 6.54 -3.46 -0.64
CA ALA A 58 7.23 -3.76 -1.91
C ALA A 58 8.54 -2.96 -2.03
N MET A 59 8.54 -1.66 -1.73
CA MET A 59 9.75 -0.83 -1.73
C MET A 59 10.78 -1.33 -0.71
N ALA A 60 10.37 -1.57 0.54
CA ALA A 60 11.27 -2.06 1.59
C ALA A 60 11.88 -3.41 1.23
N SER A 61 11.06 -4.32 0.67
CA SER A 61 11.51 -5.63 0.20
C SER A 61 12.54 -5.50 -0.91
N LEU A 62 12.31 -4.65 -1.91
CA LEU A 62 13.25 -4.44 -3.02
C LEU A 62 14.59 -3.84 -2.55
N ILE A 63 14.57 -2.90 -1.60
CA ILE A 63 15.79 -2.30 -1.04
C ILE A 63 16.70 -3.37 -0.42
N VAL A 64 16.13 -4.39 0.19
CA VAL A 64 16.88 -5.48 0.84
C VAL A 64 17.18 -6.62 -0.13
N LEU A 65 16.16 -7.08 -0.87
CA LEU A 65 16.25 -8.31 -1.67
C LEU A 65 17.05 -8.13 -2.96
N VAL A 66 17.01 -6.97 -3.61
CA VAL A 66 17.77 -6.76 -4.86
C VAL A 66 19.27 -6.83 -4.61
N PRO A 67 19.88 -6.09 -3.64
CA PRO A 67 21.27 -6.26 -3.31
C PRO A 67 21.62 -7.70 -2.86
N THR A 68 20.77 -8.31 -2.04
CA THR A 68 20.98 -9.69 -1.57
C THR A 68 21.02 -10.66 -2.75
N THR A 69 20.09 -10.58 -3.68
CA THR A 69 20.05 -11.42 -4.90
C THR A 69 21.33 -11.24 -5.73
N LEU A 70 21.75 -9.99 -5.95
CA LEU A 70 22.97 -9.69 -6.71
C LEU A 70 24.23 -10.24 -6.05
N ILE A 71 24.35 -10.11 -4.72
CA ILE A 71 25.46 -10.66 -3.96
C ILE A 71 25.50 -12.18 -4.08
N LEU A 72 24.35 -12.86 -3.87
CA LEU A 72 24.26 -14.31 -3.94
C LEU A 72 24.58 -14.84 -5.36
N LEU A 73 24.04 -14.19 -6.39
CA LEU A 73 24.35 -14.55 -7.79
C LEU A 73 25.83 -14.32 -8.14
N ARG A 74 26.44 -13.25 -7.59
CA ARG A 74 27.88 -12.99 -7.76
C ARG A 74 28.73 -14.04 -7.08
N LEU A 75 28.36 -14.48 -5.86
CA LEU A 75 29.03 -15.57 -5.16
C LEU A 75 28.92 -16.89 -5.92
N ILE A 76 27.73 -17.23 -6.44
CA ILE A 76 27.51 -18.42 -7.28
C ILE A 76 28.40 -18.37 -8.52
N ARG A 77 28.44 -17.22 -9.21
CA ARG A 77 29.29 -17.05 -10.39
C ARG A 77 30.79 -17.21 -10.02
N GLY A 78 31.23 -16.64 -8.91
CA GLY A 78 32.59 -16.79 -8.41
C GLY A 78 32.97 -18.27 -8.18
N THR A 79 32.06 -19.06 -7.61
CA THR A 79 32.29 -20.50 -7.40
C THR A 79 32.36 -21.30 -8.72
N ILE A 80 31.56 -20.92 -9.73
CA ILE A 80 31.59 -21.55 -11.06
C ILE A 80 32.88 -21.18 -11.81
N MET A 81 33.35 -19.94 -11.68
CA MET A 81 34.60 -19.49 -12.31
C MET A 81 35.83 -20.15 -11.68
N ALA A 82 35.80 -20.42 -10.37
CA ALA A 82 36.87 -21.12 -9.65
C ALA A 82 36.92 -22.63 -9.96
N ASP A 83 35.76 -23.25 -10.19
CA ASP A 83 35.61 -24.66 -10.53
C ASP A 83 34.54 -24.84 -11.60
N ALA A 84 35.00 -25.01 -12.85
CA ALA A 84 34.11 -25.20 -14.01
C ALA A 84 33.19 -26.45 -13.89
N GLY A 85 33.55 -27.44 -13.08
CA GLY A 85 32.71 -28.61 -12.79
C GLY A 85 31.41 -28.23 -12.08
N LYS A 86 31.40 -27.12 -11.33
CA LYS A 86 30.22 -26.60 -10.63
C LYS A 86 29.14 -26.04 -11.56
N ALA A 87 29.46 -25.75 -12.81
CA ALA A 87 28.46 -25.40 -13.82
C ALA A 87 27.51 -26.57 -14.14
N GLY A 88 27.95 -27.82 -13.90
CA GLY A 88 27.22 -29.05 -14.18
C GLY A 88 26.47 -29.67 -13.01
N ILE A 89 26.53 -29.09 -11.79
CA ILE A 89 25.88 -29.68 -10.62
C ILE A 89 24.37 -29.79 -10.76
N TRP A 90 23.78 -30.85 -10.21
CA TRP A 90 22.35 -31.15 -10.34
C TRP A 90 21.46 -30.02 -9.77
N VAL A 91 21.84 -29.41 -8.64
CA VAL A 91 21.09 -28.32 -8.00
C VAL A 91 20.89 -27.15 -8.97
N ARG A 92 21.96 -26.71 -9.65
CA ARG A 92 21.85 -25.62 -10.64
C ARG A 92 20.87 -25.98 -11.75
N ARG A 93 20.98 -27.20 -12.32
CA ARG A 93 20.08 -27.62 -13.42
C ARG A 93 18.62 -27.63 -12.99
N TRP A 94 18.33 -28.22 -11.82
CA TRP A 94 16.99 -28.29 -11.26
C TRP A 94 16.39 -26.91 -11.00
N VAL A 95 17.15 -26.04 -10.36
CA VAL A 95 16.73 -24.67 -10.02
C VAL A 95 16.44 -23.87 -11.29
N LEU A 96 17.29 -23.93 -12.31
CA LEU A 96 17.08 -23.22 -13.57
C LEU A 96 15.86 -23.78 -14.32
N GLN A 97 15.68 -25.11 -14.37
CA GLN A 97 14.52 -25.75 -15.00
C GLN A 97 13.22 -25.39 -14.27
N LEU A 98 13.24 -25.43 -12.94
CA LEU A 98 12.09 -25.01 -12.10
C LEU A 98 11.73 -23.54 -12.37
N THR A 99 12.71 -22.67 -12.48
CA THR A 99 12.47 -21.24 -12.74
C THR A 99 11.85 -21.04 -14.13
N VAL A 100 12.37 -21.70 -15.16
CA VAL A 100 11.78 -21.64 -16.53
C VAL A 100 10.36 -22.18 -16.51
N PHE A 101 10.10 -23.28 -15.79
CA PHE A 101 8.76 -23.85 -15.65
C PHE A 101 7.80 -22.88 -14.95
N VAL A 102 8.20 -22.30 -13.80
CA VAL A 102 7.38 -21.32 -13.08
C VAL A 102 7.07 -20.11 -13.95
N MET A 103 8.04 -19.56 -14.67
CA MET A 103 7.81 -18.43 -15.57
C MET A 103 6.84 -18.78 -16.71
N THR A 104 6.96 -19.99 -17.27
CA THR A 104 6.03 -20.49 -18.30
C THR A 104 4.61 -20.55 -17.76
N VAL A 105 4.41 -21.14 -16.58
CA VAL A 105 3.10 -21.24 -15.94
C VAL A 105 2.54 -19.84 -15.62
N THR A 106 3.38 -18.92 -15.15
CA THR A 106 2.97 -17.53 -14.91
C THR A 106 2.46 -16.85 -16.17
N ILE A 107 3.18 -16.98 -17.29
CA ILE A 107 2.76 -16.43 -18.60
C ILE A 107 1.43 -17.05 -19.05
N LEU A 108 1.26 -18.37 -18.91
CA LEU A 108 0.02 -19.04 -19.29
C LEU A 108 -1.16 -18.57 -18.46
N ILE A 109 -1.00 -18.47 -17.13
CA ILE A 109 -2.06 -17.97 -16.23
C ILE A 109 -2.42 -16.53 -16.58
N ASP A 110 -1.44 -15.69 -16.85
CA ASP A 110 -1.65 -14.28 -17.21
C ASP A 110 -2.44 -14.15 -18.51
N LEU A 111 -2.09 -14.94 -19.54
CA LEU A 111 -2.83 -14.98 -20.81
C LEU A 111 -4.26 -15.54 -20.65
N ILE A 112 -4.45 -16.59 -19.84
CA ILE A 112 -5.79 -17.11 -19.53
C ILE A 112 -6.62 -16.02 -18.83
N THR A 113 -6.02 -15.30 -17.89
CA THR A 113 -6.67 -14.18 -17.19
C THR A 113 -7.08 -13.09 -18.19
N LEU A 114 -6.19 -12.73 -19.11
CA LEU A 114 -6.50 -11.76 -20.19
C LEU A 114 -7.72 -12.17 -21.00
N VAL A 115 -7.75 -13.42 -21.47
CA VAL A 115 -8.86 -13.96 -22.28
C VAL A 115 -10.17 -13.99 -21.47
N ASN A 116 -10.11 -14.40 -20.20
CA ASN A 116 -11.27 -14.44 -19.33
C ASN A 116 -11.91 -13.05 -19.12
N TYR A 117 -11.10 -12.03 -18.82
CA TYR A 117 -11.58 -10.65 -18.68
C TYR A 117 -12.09 -10.07 -20.00
N PHE A 118 -11.46 -10.43 -21.11
CA PHE A 118 -11.95 -10.06 -22.46
C PHE A 118 -13.35 -10.64 -22.73
N LEU A 119 -13.57 -11.91 -22.43
CA LEU A 119 -14.87 -12.57 -22.61
C LEU A 119 -15.95 -12.01 -21.69
N ASN A 120 -15.58 -11.55 -20.50
CA ASN A 120 -16.49 -10.90 -19.57
C ASN A 120 -16.80 -9.43 -19.93
N GLY A 121 -16.11 -8.85 -20.92
CA GLY A 121 -16.28 -7.44 -21.29
C GLY A 121 -15.71 -6.45 -20.27
N GLU A 122 -14.86 -6.90 -19.34
CA GLU A 122 -14.30 -6.09 -18.24
C GLU A 122 -12.87 -5.59 -18.51
N VAL A 123 -12.54 -5.33 -19.77
CA VAL A 123 -11.20 -4.90 -20.17
C VAL A 123 -11.02 -3.41 -19.92
N THR A 124 -10.28 -3.08 -18.86
CA THR A 124 -9.90 -1.70 -18.53
C THR A 124 -8.43 -1.43 -18.87
N THR A 125 -8.07 -0.16 -19.10
CA THR A 125 -6.66 0.25 -19.30
C THR A 125 -5.77 -0.22 -18.14
N ARG A 126 -6.24 -0.07 -16.91
CA ARG A 126 -5.57 -0.53 -15.70
C ARG A 126 -5.28 -2.03 -15.74
N PHE A 127 -6.27 -2.84 -16.14
CA PHE A 127 -6.12 -4.29 -16.25
C PHE A 127 -5.07 -4.66 -17.30
N ILE A 128 -5.17 -4.09 -18.51
CA ILE A 128 -4.21 -4.35 -19.60
C ILE A 128 -2.79 -4.00 -19.18
N LEU A 129 -2.57 -2.86 -18.53
CA LEU A 129 -1.23 -2.49 -18.06
C LEU A 129 -0.65 -3.50 -17.07
N LYS A 130 -1.47 -4.06 -16.17
CA LYS A 130 -1.04 -5.11 -15.23
C LYS A 130 -0.64 -6.39 -15.96
N ILE A 131 -1.42 -6.84 -16.93
CA ILE A 131 -1.08 -7.99 -17.79
C ILE A 131 0.25 -7.73 -18.51
N VAL A 132 0.42 -6.57 -19.13
CA VAL A 132 1.68 -6.21 -19.83
C VAL A 132 2.88 -6.25 -18.87
N VAL A 133 2.74 -5.75 -17.65
CA VAL A 133 3.82 -5.81 -16.65
C VAL A 133 4.22 -7.26 -16.35
N VAL A 134 3.25 -8.14 -16.08
CA VAL A 134 3.53 -9.55 -15.79
C VAL A 134 4.20 -10.22 -16.98
N LEU A 135 3.67 -10.04 -18.19
CA LEU A 135 4.24 -10.62 -19.42
C LEU A 135 5.67 -10.15 -19.66
N LEU A 136 5.97 -8.87 -19.48
CA LEU A 136 7.32 -8.32 -19.67
C LEU A 136 8.30 -8.87 -18.64
N VAL A 137 7.93 -8.90 -17.37
CA VAL A 137 8.80 -9.38 -16.28
C VAL A 137 9.00 -10.89 -16.38
N ALA A 138 7.93 -11.68 -16.51
CA ALA A 138 8.03 -13.13 -16.62
C ALA A 138 8.71 -13.54 -17.93
N GLY A 139 8.41 -12.87 -19.04
CA GLY A 139 9.06 -13.10 -20.34
C GLY A 139 10.56 -12.81 -20.30
N PHE A 140 10.98 -11.70 -19.70
CA PHE A 140 12.39 -11.39 -19.51
C PHE A 140 13.11 -12.45 -18.68
N LEU A 141 12.54 -12.88 -17.57
CA LEU A 141 13.12 -13.91 -16.71
C LEU A 141 13.14 -15.26 -17.42
N PHE A 142 12.08 -15.63 -18.12
CA PHE A 142 12.04 -16.84 -18.93
C PHE A 142 13.21 -16.88 -19.93
N MET A 143 13.40 -15.84 -20.72
CA MET A 143 14.48 -15.74 -21.69
C MET A 143 15.85 -15.74 -21.04
N HIS A 144 16.01 -15.04 -19.92
CA HIS A 144 17.27 -15.00 -19.17
C HIS A 144 17.67 -16.37 -18.65
N PHE A 145 16.78 -17.09 -17.98
CA PHE A 145 17.06 -18.41 -17.42
C PHE A 145 17.14 -19.51 -18.47
N LEU A 146 16.40 -19.39 -19.56
CA LEU A 146 16.55 -20.29 -20.72
C LEU A 146 17.94 -20.13 -21.35
N ALA A 147 18.46 -18.92 -21.48
CA ALA A 147 19.82 -18.66 -21.92
C ALA A 147 20.88 -19.22 -20.95
N ASP A 148 20.60 -19.16 -19.64
CA ASP A 148 21.49 -19.73 -18.63
C ASP A 148 21.52 -21.26 -18.71
N LEU A 149 20.39 -21.93 -18.91
CA LEU A 149 20.31 -23.39 -19.16
C LEU A 149 21.14 -23.82 -20.38
N LYS A 150 21.14 -23.00 -21.44
CA LYS A 150 21.96 -23.22 -22.65
C LYS A 150 23.43 -22.86 -22.46
N GLY A 151 23.83 -22.38 -21.23
CA GLY A 151 25.21 -21.99 -20.92
C GLY A 151 25.67 -20.69 -21.59
N TYR A 152 24.75 -19.87 -22.09
CA TYR A 152 25.09 -18.63 -22.79
C TYR A 152 25.84 -17.64 -21.91
N TRP A 153 25.44 -17.49 -20.64
CA TRP A 153 26.05 -16.54 -19.71
C TRP A 153 27.44 -16.98 -19.24
N ILE A 154 27.71 -18.28 -19.23
CA ILE A 154 29.07 -18.79 -18.93
C ILE A 154 30.04 -18.39 -20.06
N LYS A 155 29.57 -18.44 -21.33
CA LYS A 155 30.35 -18.06 -22.50
C LYS A 155 30.52 -16.53 -22.64
N HIS A 156 29.57 -15.75 -22.08
CA HIS A 156 29.52 -14.29 -22.25
C HIS A 156 29.39 -13.59 -20.87
N PRO A 157 30.39 -13.69 -19.98
CA PRO A 157 30.30 -13.18 -18.61
C PRO A 157 30.05 -11.65 -18.54
N LYS A 158 30.69 -10.87 -19.42
CA LYS A 158 30.48 -9.40 -19.49
C LYS A 158 29.04 -9.02 -19.80
N LYS A 159 28.35 -9.77 -20.68
CA LYS A 159 26.93 -9.51 -20.99
C LYS A 159 26.03 -9.85 -19.81
N ALA A 160 26.35 -10.93 -19.07
CA ALA A 160 25.60 -11.30 -17.89
C ALA A 160 25.75 -10.23 -16.77
N ASP A 161 26.93 -9.63 -16.61
CA ASP A 161 27.15 -8.52 -15.67
C ASP A 161 26.36 -7.28 -16.09
N LEU A 162 26.35 -6.97 -17.38
CA LEU A 162 25.58 -5.83 -17.93
C LEU A 162 24.07 -5.99 -17.64
N ILE A 163 23.51 -7.17 -17.87
CA ILE A 163 22.10 -7.44 -17.57
C ILE A 163 21.82 -7.34 -16.08
N GLY A 164 22.70 -7.85 -15.23
CA GLY A 164 22.57 -7.70 -13.78
C GLY A 164 22.57 -6.24 -13.34
N ILE A 165 23.47 -5.43 -13.88
CA ILE A 165 23.53 -3.98 -13.59
C ILE A 165 22.28 -3.27 -14.13
N ALA A 166 21.84 -3.59 -15.37
CA ALA A 166 20.64 -3.01 -15.95
C ALA A 166 19.38 -3.34 -15.13
N SER A 167 19.23 -4.60 -14.69
CA SER A 167 18.12 -5.01 -13.83
C SER A 167 18.14 -4.30 -12.49
N ALA A 168 19.32 -4.12 -11.89
CA ALA A 168 19.49 -3.36 -10.65
C ALA A 168 19.13 -1.87 -10.84
N ALA A 169 19.54 -1.29 -11.96
CA ALA A 169 19.23 0.11 -12.28
C ALA A 169 17.72 0.33 -12.47
N VAL A 170 17.03 -0.61 -13.14
CA VAL A 170 15.56 -0.57 -13.31
C VAL A 170 14.86 -0.68 -11.96
N ALA A 171 15.29 -1.61 -11.10
CA ALA A 171 14.73 -1.76 -9.76
C ALA A 171 14.96 -0.51 -8.90
N LEU A 172 16.16 0.07 -8.96
CA LEU A 172 16.49 1.31 -8.26
C LEU A 172 15.63 2.48 -8.76
N ALA A 173 15.47 2.61 -10.07
CA ALA A 173 14.61 3.64 -10.65
C ALA A 173 13.16 3.50 -10.20
N ALA A 174 12.65 2.26 -10.13
CA ALA A 174 11.32 2.00 -9.60
C ALA A 174 11.22 2.40 -8.11
N ILE A 175 12.19 2.03 -7.28
CA ILE A 175 12.21 2.42 -5.85
C ILE A 175 12.22 3.94 -5.69
N VAL A 176 13.08 4.63 -6.46
CA VAL A 176 13.17 6.11 -6.44
C VAL A 176 11.84 6.74 -6.84
N ALA A 177 11.20 6.24 -7.90
CA ALA A 177 9.86 6.70 -8.31
C ALA A 177 8.84 6.53 -7.18
N GLY A 178 8.91 5.44 -6.41
CA GLY A 178 8.06 5.21 -5.24
C GLY A 178 8.21 6.28 -4.16
N PHE A 179 9.42 6.74 -3.90
CA PHE A 179 9.63 7.81 -2.93
C PHE A 179 9.01 9.15 -3.35
N PHE A 180 8.90 9.42 -4.65
CA PHE A 180 8.17 10.61 -5.12
C PHE A 180 6.66 10.51 -4.91
N ILE A 181 6.09 9.29 -4.91
CA ILE A 181 4.66 9.05 -4.69
C ILE A 181 4.36 8.98 -3.18
N VAL A 182 5.09 8.14 -2.45
CA VAL A 182 4.87 7.90 -1.01
C VAL A 182 5.32 9.10 -0.16
N GLY A 183 6.28 9.89 -0.65
CA GLY A 183 6.89 10.97 0.12
C GLY A 183 7.88 10.46 1.18
N SER A 184 8.29 11.35 2.07
CA SER A 184 9.20 10.98 3.16
C SER A 184 8.46 10.22 4.28
N PRO A 185 9.16 9.38 5.07
CA PRO A 185 8.57 8.71 6.23
C PRO A 185 7.96 9.68 7.26
N SER A 186 8.53 10.88 7.41
CA SER A 186 7.96 11.94 8.26
C SER A 186 6.63 12.44 7.72
N ALA A 187 6.54 12.69 6.41
CA ALA A 187 5.32 13.10 5.74
C ALA A 187 4.19 12.05 5.89
N ALA A 188 4.52 10.78 5.75
CA ALA A 188 3.59 9.68 5.95
C ALA A 188 3.11 9.58 7.42
N ARG A 189 3.99 9.89 8.39
CA ARG A 189 3.61 9.96 9.80
C ARG A 189 2.66 11.13 10.06
N ASP A 190 2.99 12.32 9.56
CA ASP A 190 2.16 13.51 9.72
C ASP A 190 0.76 13.29 9.12
N THR A 191 0.67 12.71 7.91
CA THR A 191 -0.63 12.37 7.30
C THR A 191 -1.45 11.40 8.15
N ARG A 192 -0.82 10.38 8.76
CA ARG A 192 -1.55 9.46 9.66
C ARG A 192 -2.07 10.17 10.91
N LEU A 193 -1.28 11.09 11.47
CA LEU A 193 -1.72 11.89 12.62
C LEU A 193 -2.87 12.82 12.21
N ASP A 194 -2.83 13.40 11.02
CA ASP A 194 -3.90 14.25 10.50
C ASP A 194 -5.20 13.47 10.28
N VAL A 195 -5.11 12.24 9.73
CA VAL A 195 -6.26 11.32 9.62
C VAL A 195 -6.84 11.00 11.00
N GLN A 196 -5.99 10.74 11.99
CA GLN A 196 -6.46 10.49 13.36
C GLN A 196 -7.16 11.71 13.93
N ARG A 197 -6.65 12.94 13.72
CA ARG A 197 -7.32 14.19 14.12
C ARG A 197 -8.72 14.31 13.54
N VAL A 198 -8.87 14.03 12.24
CA VAL A 198 -10.21 14.03 11.61
C VAL A 198 -11.12 13.01 12.26
N ASN A 199 -10.66 11.78 12.52
CA ASN A 199 -11.45 10.74 13.18
C ASN A 199 -11.83 11.16 14.61
N ASP A 200 -10.94 11.80 15.34
CA ASP A 200 -11.19 12.33 16.67
C ASP A 200 -12.28 13.43 16.62
N LEU A 201 -12.17 14.37 15.68
CA LEU A 201 -13.18 15.42 15.48
C LEU A 201 -14.54 14.84 15.08
N MET A 202 -14.58 13.81 14.21
CA MET A 202 -15.80 13.09 13.85
C MET A 202 -16.43 12.42 15.08
N SER A 203 -15.62 11.81 15.94
CA SER A 203 -16.07 11.19 17.18
C SER A 203 -16.64 12.24 18.16
N ILE A 204 -15.95 13.38 18.33
CA ILE A 204 -16.44 14.50 19.14
C ILE A 204 -17.76 15.02 18.58
N GLN A 205 -17.85 15.25 17.26
CA GLN A 205 -19.09 15.70 16.61
C GLN A 205 -20.25 14.74 16.88
N SER A 206 -20.03 13.44 16.76
CA SER A 206 -21.05 12.43 17.05
C SER A 206 -21.54 12.51 18.49
N GLN A 207 -20.63 12.73 19.45
CA GLN A 207 -20.99 12.89 20.86
C GLN A 207 -21.73 14.21 21.15
N VAL A 208 -21.37 15.30 20.48
CA VAL A 208 -22.10 16.57 20.56
C VAL A 208 -23.55 16.40 20.08
N VAL A 209 -23.75 15.68 18.96
CA VAL A 209 -25.08 15.37 18.45
C VAL A 209 -25.86 14.48 19.42
N SER A 210 -25.23 13.45 19.97
CA SER A 210 -25.85 12.55 20.97
C SER A 210 -26.22 13.31 22.26
N PHE A 211 -25.37 14.23 22.72
CA PHE A 211 -25.64 15.08 23.86
C PHE A 211 -26.87 15.98 23.60
N TYR A 212 -26.95 16.61 22.44
CA TYR A 212 -28.11 17.38 22.01
C TYR A 212 -29.40 16.55 22.00
N GLN A 213 -29.37 15.35 21.44
CA GLN A 213 -30.55 14.48 21.39
C GLN A 213 -31.05 14.08 22.80
N GLN A 214 -30.16 14.03 23.79
CA GLN A 214 -30.50 13.68 25.17
C GLN A 214 -30.91 14.89 26.03
N LYS A 215 -30.28 16.05 25.78
CA LYS A 215 -30.39 17.25 26.67
C LYS A 215 -31.14 18.40 26.05
N GLU A 216 -31.41 18.35 24.75
CA GLU A 216 -32.07 19.43 23.97
C GLU A 216 -31.22 20.70 23.83
N GLU A 217 -29.95 20.64 24.24
CA GLU A 217 -28.99 21.76 24.22
C GLU A 217 -27.60 21.28 23.80
N LEU A 218 -26.77 22.19 23.30
CA LEU A 218 -25.35 21.91 23.02
C LEU A 218 -24.53 21.97 24.30
N PRO A 219 -23.51 21.12 24.45
CA PRO A 219 -22.60 21.20 25.60
C PRO A 219 -21.91 22.56 25.65
N GLY A 220 -21.69 23.09 26.84
CA GLY A 220 -20.93 24.32 27.05
C GLY A 220 -19.43 24.11 26.85
N THR A 221 -18.95 22.90 27.18
CA THR A 221 -17.55 22.49 27.04
C THR A 221 -17.46 21.03 26.60
N LEU A 222 -16.33 20.65 25.99
CA LEU A 222 -16.10 19.23 25.62
C LEU A 222 -16.03 18.32 26.86
N ALA A 223 -15.68 18.81 28.02
CA ALA A 223 -15.62 18.01 29.24
C ALA A 223 -16.99 17.42 29.63
N GLU A 224 -18.10 18.08 29.25
CA GLU A 224 -19.47 17.63 29.52
C GLU A 224 -19.85 16.37 28.68
N LEU A 225 -19.09 16.08 27.63
CA LEU A 225 -19.27 14.87 26.79
C LEU A 225 -18.71 13.61 27.46
N SER A 226 -17.82 13.78 28.45
CA SER A 226 -17.23 12.65 29.15
C SER A 226 -18.26 12.00 30.07
N ASP A 227 -18.67 10.78 29.77
CA ASP A 227 -19.57 10.00 30.59
C ASP A 227 -18.93 8.64 30.90
N PRO A 228 -18.64 8.36 32.19
CA PRO A 228 -18.06 7.08 32.59
C PRO A 228 -18.90 5.85 32.21
N LEU A 229 -20.21 6.02 32.04
CA LEU A 229 -21.11 4.93 31.67
C LEU A 229 -21.11 4.64 30.17
N SER A 230 -20.86 5.63 29.33
CA SER A 230 -20.79 5.47 27.88
C SER A 230 -19.42 4.98 27.39
N TYR A 231 -18.42 4.86 28.28
CA TYR A 231 -17.03 4.55 27.94
C TYR A 231 -16.40 5.54 26.94
N PHE A 232 -17.04 6.69 26.71
CA PHE A 232 -16.47 7.72 25.85
C PHE A 232 -15.43 8.51 26.63
N THR A 233 -14.21 8.46 26.14
CA THR A 233 -13.12 9.30 26.62
C THR A 233 -12.84 10.35 25.57
N LEU A 234 -12.81 11.62 25.98
CA LEU A 234 -12.53 12.72 25.06
C LEU A 234 -11.16 12.51 24.42
N PRO A 235 -11.10 12.41 23.08
CA PRO A 235 -9.82 12.23 22.39
C PRO A 235 -8.98 13.50 22.51
N LYS A 236 -7.66 13.32 22.52
CA LYS A 236 -6.66 14.39 22.55
C LYS A 236 -5.80 14.33 21.30
N ASP A 237 -5.25 15.48 20.89
CA ASP A 237 -4.33 15.53 19.76
C ASP A 237 -3.21 14.50 19.93
N PRO A 238 -3.01 13.59 18.97
CA PRO A 238 -2.09 12.46 19.12
C PRO A 238 -0.60 12.87 19.13
N LYS A 239 -0.28 14.12 18.76
CA LYS A 239 1.08 14.65 18.74
C LYS A 239 1.39 15.51 19.96
N THR A 240 0.44 16.36 20.38
CA THR A 240 0.64 17.35 21.44
C THR A 240 0.03 16.91 22.76
N GLY A 241 -0.95 16.01 22.76
CA GLY A 241 -1.72 15.62 23.94
C GLY A 241 -2.71 16.71 24.43
N MET A 242 -2.86 17.80 23.67
CA MET A 242 -3.81 18.88 24.00
C MET A 242 -5.22 18.52 23.57
N ASP A 243 -6.19 19.16 24.21
CA ASP A 243 -7.59 19.03 23.84
C ASP A 243 -7.88 19.76 22.52
N TYR A 244 -8.85 19.27 21.75
CA TYR A 244 -9.34 19.95 20.56
C TYR A 244 -10.15 21.20 20.93
N THR A 245 -10.14 22.19 20.04
CA THR A 245 -10.91 23.42 20.28
C THR A 245 -12.37 23.21 19.90
N TYR A 246 -13.25 23.53 20.81
CA TYR A 246 -14.70 23.57 20.64
C TYR A 246 -15.23 24.92 21.00
N GLU A 247 -16.10 25.48 20.19
CA GLU A 247 -16.78 26.75 20.41
C GLU A 247 -18.27 26.65 20.06
N LYS A 248 -19.14 26.99 20.97
CA LYS A 248 -20.59 27.11 20.72
C LYS A 248 -20.85 28.43 20.01
N THR A 249 -21.19 28.39 18.73
CA THR A 249 -21.40 29.59 17.90
C THR A 249 -22.86 30.02 17.81
N GLY A 250 -23.79 29.15 18.24
CA GLY A 250 -25.22 29.44 18.24
C GLY A 250 -26.01 28.44 19.09
N THR A 251 -27.33 28.50 19.04
CA THR A 251 -28.19 27.58 19.82
C THR A 251 -27.99 26.12 19.37
N LEU A 252 -27.86 25.88 18.05
CA LEU A 252 -27.65 24.59 17.47
C LEU A 252 -26.39 24.56 16.59
N ALA A 253 -25.55 25.59 16.69
CA ALA A 253 -24.34 25.71 15.89
C ALA A 253 -23.10 25.67 16.76
N PHE A 254 -22.07 24.96 16.30
CA PHE A 254 -20.79 24.85 16.99
C PHE A 254 -19.66 24.75 15.98
N LYS A 255 -18.44 24.96 16.47
CA LYS A 255 -17.21 24.90 15.69
C LYS A 255 -16.23 23.94 16.36
N LEU A 256 -15.58 23.10 15.55
CA LEU A 256 -14.50 22.21 15.98
C LEU A 256 -13.24 22.56 15.22
N CYS A 257 -12.12 22.74 15.93
CA CYS A 257 -10.83 23.06 15.31
C CYS A 257 -9.74 22.10 15.74
N ALA A 258 -8.79 21.86 14.81
CA ALA A 258 -7.55 21.12 15.05
C ALA A 258 -6.40 21.72 14.24
N ASP A 259 -5.17 21.43 14.66
CA ASP A 259 -3.96 21.82 13.94
C ASP A 259 -3.46 20.65 13.06
N PHE A 260 -3.47 20.85 11.75
CA PHE A 260 -3.06 19.87 10.77
C PHE A 260 -1.66 20.13 10.25
N ALA A 261 -0.85 19.08 10.13
CA ALA A 261 0.51 19.20 9.64
C ALA A 261 0.55 19.36 8.11
N ARG A 262 -0.45 18.86 7.39
CA ARG A 262 -0.51 18.84 5.93
C ARG A 262 -1.90 19.20 5.42
N GLU A 263 -1.97 19.48 4.10
CA GLU A 263 -3.25 19.59 3.41
C GLU A 263 -3.92 18.22 3.35
N GLY A 264 -5.14 18.12 3.86
CA GLY A 264 -6.00 16.94 3.81
C GLY A 264 -6.86 16.92 2.57
N LYS A 265 -7.05 15.73 2.00
CA LYS A 265 -8.02 15.51 0.94
C LYS A 265 -9.40 15.29 1.55
N ASP A 266 -10.43 15.52 0.76
CA ASP A 266 -11.80 15.23 1.18
C ASP A 266 -11.96 13.75 1.52
N MET A 267 -12.27 13.46 2.78
CA MET A 267 -12.40 12.08 3.30
C MET A 267 -13.76 11.45 2.95
N THR A 268 -14.70 12.23 2.46
CA THR A 268 -16.07 11.81 2.17
C THR A 268 -16.29 11.43 0.71
N GLY A 269 -15.42 11.86 -0.17
CA GLY A 269 -15.38 11.47 -1.57
C GLY A 269 -14.59 10.18 -1.78
N ARG A 270 -14.87 9.42 -2.83
CA ARG A 270 -14.24 8.17 -3.28
C ARG A 270 -12.70 8.16 -3.34
N GLY A 271 -12.02 9.00 -2.58
CA GLY A 271 -10.56 9.18 -2.52
C GLY A 271 -10.01 9.34 -1.11
N GLY A 272 -10.81 9.15 -0.06
CA GLY A 272 -10.35 9.28 1.32
C GLY A 272 -9.40 8.16 1.74
N TYR A 273 -8.44 8.49 2.61
CA TYR A 273 -7.48 7.58 3.20
C TYR A 273 -8.16 6.57 4.15
N ALA A 274 -8.83 5.56 3.62
CA ALA A 274 -9.30 4.42 4.40
C ALA A 274 -8.20 3.36 4.47
N GLY A 275 -7.14 3.63 5.22
CA GLY A 275 -6.20 2.60 5.66
C GLY A 275 -6.83 1.82 6.81
N ASP A 276 -7.09 0.54 6.60
CA ASP A 276 -7.33 -0.56 7.56
C ASP A 276 -8.34 -0.39 8.72
N MET A 277 -9.06 0.73 8.84
CA MET A 277 -10.21 0.82 9.70
C MET A 277 -11.39 1.41 8.91
N ALA A 278 -12.08 0.55 8.18
CA ALA A 278 -13.41 0.84 7.68
C ALA A 278 -14.35 0.97 8.90
N VAL A 279 -14.42 2.15 9.48
CA VAL A 279 -15.55 2.51 10.30
C VAL A 279 -16.70 2.74 9.32
N SER A 280 -17.42 1.68 9.04
CA SER A 280 -18.67 1.72 8.28
C SER A 280 -19.66 2.53 9.09
N TYR A 281 -19.84 3.81 8.75
CA TYR A 281 -20.98 4.57 9.22
C TYR A 281 -22.19 4.23 8.36
N PRO A 282 -23.24 3.61 8.92
CA PRO A 282 -24.34 3.03 8.15
C PRO A 282 -25.42 4.00 7.69
N TYR A 283 -25.24 5.32 7.79
CA TYR A 283 -26.27 6.27 7.39
C TYR A 283 -25.77 7.36 6.43
N PRO A 284 -26.03 7.24 5.12
CA PRO A 284 -26.11 8.41 4.27
C PRO A 284 -27.32 9.23 4.73
N GLY A 285 -27.11 10.48 5.07
CA GLY A 285 -28.22 11.41 5.32
C GLY A 285 -29.15 11.54 4.12
N PRO A 286 -30.39 11.99 4.32
CA PRO A 286 -31.42 12.06 3.28
C PRO A 286 -31.00 12.79 2.01
N ASP A 287 -30.03 13.69 2.07
CA ASP A 287 -29.58 14.53 0.96
C ASP A 287 -28.26 14.11 0.34
N GLY A 288 -27.67 12.98 0.74
CA GLY A 288 -26.39 12.52 0.20
C GLY A 288 -25.20 13.45 0.45
N ALA A 289 -25.36 14.53 1.19
CA ALA A 289 -24.31 15.46 1.56
C ALA A 289 -23.44 14.82 2.66
N MET A 290 -22.33 14.24 2.22
CA MET A 290 -21.30 13.78 3.15
C MET A 290 -20.58 15.00 3.73
N GLU A 291 -20.31 14.97 5.03
CA GLU A 291 -19.58 16.03 5.71
C GLU A 291 -18.18 16.19 5.13
N ASN A 292 -17.84 17.44 4.81
CA ASN A 292 -16.53 17.74 4.23
C ASN A 292 -15.53 18.06 5.36
N TRP A 293 -14.51 17.21 5.50
CA TRP A 293 -13.38 17.39 6.42
C TRP A 293 -12.10 17.83 5.67
N LYS A 294 -12.27 18.46 4.53
CA LYS A 294 -11.14 19.02 3.77
C LYS A 294 -10.51 20.17 4.56
N HIS A 295 -9.21 20.13 4.71
CA HIS A 295 -8.45 21.11 5.47
C HIS A 295 -7.13 21.47 4.78
N GLY A 296 -6.62 22.68 5.02
CA GLY A 296 -5.25 23.07 4.73
C GLY A 296 -4.28 22.61 5.81
N ALA A 297 -2.99 22.88 5.62
CA ALA A 297 -2.00 22.81 6.69
C ALA A 297 -2.21 23.98 7.66
N GLY A 298 -1.97 23.75 8.95
CA GLY A 298 -2.21 24.72 10.04
C GLY A 298 -3.55 24.48 10.73
N THR A 299 -4.01 25.47 11.50
CA THR A 299 -5.29 25.40 12.20
C THR A 299 -6.45 25.44 11.22
N ALA A 300 -7.26 24.41 11.19
CA ALA A 300 -8.50 24.36 10.44
C ALA A 300 -9.69 24.17 11.38
N CYS A 301 -10.77 24.90 11.08
CA CYS A 301 -12.00 24.89 11.86
C CYS A 301 -13.17 24.46 10.97
N PHE A 302 -14.07 23.67 11.53
CA PHE A 302 -15.25 23.13 10.88
C PHE A 302 -16.50 23.63 11.58
N ASP A 303 -17.26 24.48 10.92
CA ASP A 303 -18.54 24.95 11.40
C ASP A 303 -19.60 23.87 11.16
N ARG A 304 -20.42 23.59 12.17
CA ARG A 304 -21.47 22.57 12.17
C ARG A 304 -22.76 23.14 12.74
N THR A 305 -23.88 22.77 12.12
CA THR A 305 -25.21 23.12 12.60
C THR A 305 -26.04 21.85 12.70
N ILE A 306 -26.66 21.61 13.84
CA ILE A 306 -27.57 20.48 14.05
C ILE A 306 -28.92 20.84 13.44
N ASP A 307 -29.39 19.98 12.56
CA ASP A 307 -30.74 20.01 12.01
C ASP A 307 -31.66 19.17 12.93
N PRO A 308 -32.64 19.78 13.63
CA PRO A 308 -33.54 19.05 14.54
C PRO A 308 -34.44 18.03 13.83
N GLU A 309 -34.75 18.26 12.54
CA GLU A 309 -35.56 17.29 11.77
C GLU A 309 -34.77 16.03 11.47
N ARG A 310 -33.46 16.17 11.26
CA ARG A 310 -32.56 15.06 10.99
C ARG A 310 -32.08 14.37 12.27
N TYR A 311 -31.91 15.11 13.34
CA TYR A 311 -31.45 14.62 14.64
C TYR A 311 -32.48 14.95 15.73
N PRO A 312 -33.65 14.28 15.72
CA PRO A 312 -34.69 14.56 16.70
C PRO A 312 -34.22 14.21 18.12
N VAL A 313 -34.70 14.97 19.10
CA VAL A 313 -34.48 14.68 20.53
C VAL A 313 -35.17 13.37 20.92
N PHE A 314 -34.54 12.62 21.80
CA PHE A 314 -35.13 11.39 22.29
C PHE A 314 -36.37 11.70 23.15
N GLU A 315 -37.53 11.12 22.81
CA GLU A 315 -38.74 11.26 23.63
C GLU A 315 -38.49 10.63 25.01
N LYS A 316 -38.69 11.42 26.03
CA LYS A 316 -38.64 10.90 27.42
C LYS A 316 -39.83 9.95 27.60
N PRO A 317 -39.62 8.68 28.01
CA PRO A 317 -40.74 7.79 28.27
C PRO A 317 -41.67 8.46 29.31
N LEU A 318 -42.96 8.57 28.94
CA LEU A 318 -44.00 9.01 29.84
C LEU A 318 -43.95 8.15 31.12
N ARG A 319 -43.69 8.79 32.26
CA ARG A 319 -43.73 8.15 33.58
C ARG A 319 -45.16 7.93 34.02
#